data_72eaba736d0892ce65a43b3fec482a9a
#
_entry.id   72eaba736d0892ce65a43b3fec482a9a
#
_cell.length_a   1.000
_cell.length_b   1.000
_cell.length_c   1.000
_cell.angle_alpha   90.00
_cell.angle_beta   90.00
_cell.angle_gamma   90.00
#
_symmetry.space_group_name_H-M   'P 1'
#
loop_
_entity.id
_entity.type
_entity.pdbx_description
1 polymer ?
#
loop_
_entity_poly.entity_id
_entity_poly.type
_entity_poly.pdbx_seq_one_letter_code
_entity_poly.pdbx_strand_id
1 'polypeptide(L)'
;EADVTVLCDVKSPLYGAQGAAFVFAPQKGALPKQVQTLDNALRAFAQTLLRYTGSDIRSLVGAGAAGGLAGGLCAMLGAHLAGGVETLLCEAGFDALALRSSLVVTGEGRIDEQSMQGKVPWGVAKHAPHTPVIAIAGGVQGDRSTLACQMGLVRIYEANYRQRPPHEIGRYCREDLEYIAVRAAKEFLQDCKASAD
;
A
#
# COMPACT_ATOMS: atom_id res chain seq x y z
N GLU A 1 16.54 26.36 -1.97
CA GLU A 1 15.17 25.92 -2.31
C GLU A 1 15.12 24.42 -2.05
N ALA A 2 14.17 23.93 -1.25
CA ALA A 2 14.06 22.51 -0.93
C ALA A 2 13.14 21.86 -1.95
N ASP A 3 13.53 20.69 -2.48
CA ASP A 3 12.63 19.82 -3.23
C ASP A 3 11.84 18.94 -2.24
N VAL A 4 10.50 18.98 -2.36
CA VAL A 4 9.61 18.31 -1.42
C VAL A 4 8.80 17.25 -2.15
N THR A 5 8.99 15.98 -1.78
CA THR A 5 8.19 14.86 -2.28
C THR A 5 7.27 14.36 -1.18
N VAL A 6 5.99 14.24 -1.50
CA VAL A 6 4.96 13.69 -0.60
C VAL A 6 4.64 12.27 -1.04
N LEU A 7 4.98 11.30 -0.21
CA LEU A 7 4.64 9.90 -0.46
C LEU A 7 3.16 9.66 -0.20
N CYS A 8 2.44 9.19 -1.22
CA CYS A 8 0.99 9.06 -1.19
C CYS A 8 0.53 7.86 -2.02
N ASP A 9 -0.01 6.84 -1.35
CA ASP A 9 -0.54 5.62 -2.00
C ASP A 9 -2.07 5.66 -2.19
N VAL A 10 -2.73 6.76 -1.80
CA VAL A 10 -4.17 6.94 -2.01
C VAL A 10 -4.45 7.84 -3.20
N LYS A 11 -5.52 7.53 -3.93
CA LYS A 11 -5.93 8.27 -5.14
C LYS A 11 -7.11 9.22 -4.89
N SER A 12 -7.58 9.33 -3.65
CA SER A 12 -8.74 10.16 -3.29
C SER A 12 -8.49 11.63 -3.63
N PRO A 13 -9.41 12.27 -4.35
CA PRO A 13 -9.36 13.71 -4.55
C PRO A 13 -9.56 14.45 -3.22
N LEU A 14 -9.33 15.75 -3.22
CA LEU A 14 -9.42 16.54 -1.99
C LEU A 14 -10.83 16.51 -1.38
N TYR A 15 -11.87 16.70 -2.19
CA TYR A 15 -13.26 16.74 -1.76
C TYR A 15 -14.20 16.05 -2.75
N GLY A 16 -15.50 15.96 -2.43
CA GLY A 16 -16.52 15.28 -3.22
C GLY A 16 -16.79 13.86 -2.73
N ALA A 17 -17.67 13.13 -3.41
CA ALA A 17 -18.14 11.81 -2.99
C ALA A 17 -17.01 10.77 -2.77
N GLN A 18 -15.89 10.91 -3.49
CA GLN A 18 -14.68 10.09 -3.33
C GLN A 18 -13.54 10.86 -2.65
N GLY A 19 -13.83 12.04 -2.12
CA GLY A 19 -12.88 12.92 -1.46
C GLY A 19 -12.55 12.49 -0.03
N ALA A 20 -11.56 13.16 0.53
CA ALA A 20 -11.00 12.83 1.85
C ALA A 20 -12.05 12.72 2.96
N ALA A 21 -13.01 13.63 3.03
CA ALA A 21 -14.02 13.63 4.07
C ALA A 21 -14.94 12.42 3.98
N PHE A 22 -15.46 12.10 2.79
CA PHE A 22 -16.39 10.99 2.61
C PHE A 22 -15.72 9.63 2.76
N VAL A 23 -14.47 9.49 2.32
CA VAL A 23 -13.74 8.21 2.35
C VAL A 23 -13.16 7.91 3.74
N PHE A 24 -12.59 8.91 4.42
CA PHE A 24 -11.78 8.64 5.62
C PHE A 24 -12.41 9.12 6.93
N ALA A 25 -13.32 10.10 6.93
CA ALA A 25 -13.85 10.62 8.18
C ALA A 25 -14.81 9.65 8.90
N PRO A 26 -15.67 8.84 8.23
CA PRO A 26 -16.56 7.90 8.91
C PRO A 26 -15.83 6.88 9.79
N GLN A 27 -14.73 6.30 9.30
CA GLN A 27 -13.93 5.34 10.07
C GLN A 27 -13.22 5.95 11.28
N LYS A 28 -13.14 7.29 11.33
CA LYS A 28 -12.60 8.08 12.45
C LYS A 28 -13.70 8.59 13.39
N GLY A 29 -14.95 8.13 13.20
CA GLY A 29 -16.08 8.44 14.05
C GLY A 29 -16.91 9.66 13.64
N ALA A 30 -16.67 10.25 12.45
CA ALA A 30 -17.47 11.39 11.99
C ALA A 30 -18.89 10.95 11.60
N LEU A 31 -19.88 11.69 12.11
CA LEU A 31 -21.28 11.52 11.74
C LEU A 31 -21.55 12.07 10.33
N PRO A 32 -22.59 11.63 9.61
CA PRO A 32 -22.87 12.06 8.22
C PRO A 32 -22.91 13.58 8.05
N LYS A 33 -23.49 14.30 9.01
CA LYS A 33 -23.55 15.76 9.00
C LYS A 33 -22.16 16.41 9.13
N GLN A 34 -21.29 15.80 9.93
CA GLN A 34 -19.91 16.25 10.10
C GLN A 34 -19.08 15.99 8.83
N VAL A 35 -19.28 14.84 8.17
CA VAL A 35 -18.63 14.53 6.88
C VAL A 35 -18.95 15.61 5.85
N GLN A 36 -20.22 16.02 5.72
CA GLN A 36 -20.63 17.08 4.79
C GLN A 36 -19.98 18.43 5.17
N THR A 37 -19.89 18.75 6.46
CA THR A 37 -19.23 19.98 6.93
C THR A 37 -17.73 19.97 6.57
N LEU A 38 -17.06 18.84 6.77
CA LEU A 38 -15.65 18.67 6.43
C LEU A 38 -15.42 18.78 4.91
N ASP A 39 -16.27 18.18 4.09
CA ASP A 39 -16.17 18.29 2.63
C ASP A 39 -16.32 19.73 2.15
N ASN A 40 -17.28 20.47 2.71
CA ASN A 40 -17.44 21.90 2.40
C ASN A 40 -16.21 22.73 2.84
N ALA A 41 -15.61 22.41 3.98
CA ALA A 41 -14.40 23.07 4.43
C ALA A 41 -13.21 22.80 3.50
N LEU A 42 -13.06 21.56 2.99
CA LEU A 42 -12.04 21.22 2.01
C LEU A 42 -12.24 21.93 0.66
N ARG A 43 -13.49 22.15 0.23
CA ARG A 43 -13.80 22.97 -0.95
C ARG A 43 -13.36 24.42 -0.76
N ALA A 44 -13.68 25.00 0.40
CA ALA A 44 -13.27 26.37 0.71
C ALA A 44 -11.75 26.47 0.81
N PHE A 45 -11.07 25.48 1.40
CA PHE A 45 -9.62 25.38 1.45
C PHE A 45 -8.98 25.37 0.05
N ALA A 46 -9.48 24.54 -0.87
CA ALA A 46 -8.99 24.50 -2.25
C ALA A 46 -9.12 25.85 -2.96
N GLN A 47 -10.26 26.53 -2.77
CA GLN A 47 -10.48 27.87 -3.35
C GLN A 47 -9.52 28.90 -2.77
N THR A 48 -9.25 28.80 -1.47
CA THR A 48 -8.30 29.68 -0.80
C THR A 48 -6.88 29.47 -1.33
N LEU A 49 -6.43 28.23 -1.42
CA LEU A 49 -5.11 27.89 -1.98
C LEU A 49 -4.97 28.39 -3.42
N LEU A 50 -5.96 28.16 -4.27
CA LEU A 50 -5.95 28.65 -5.65
C LEU A 50 -5.77 30.19 -5.72
N ARG A 51 -6.45 30.93 -4.85
CA ARG A 51 -6.34 32.40 -4.81
C ARG A 51 -4.97 32.91 -4.34
N TYR A 52 -4.35 32.23 -3.36
CA TYR A 52 -3.08 32.68 -2.79
C TYR A 52 -1.84 32.16 -3.51
N THR A 53 -1.89 30.93 -4.07
CA THR A 53 -0.74 30.29 -4.69
C THR A 53 -0.83 30.20 -6.22
N GLY A 54 -2.04 30.39 -6.79
CA GLY A 54 -2.30 30.11 -8.21
C GLY A 54 -2.42 28.62 -8.54
N SER A 55 -2.16 27.73 -7.58
CA SER A 55 -2.15 26.27 -7.81
C SER A 55 -3.53 25.67 -7.64
N ASP A 56 -4.01 24.97 -8.68
CA ASP A 56 -5.29 24.28 -8.64
C ASP A 56 -5.11 22.81 -8.25
N ILE A 57 -5.44 22.48 -7.02
CA ILE A 57 -5.37 21.11 -6.48
C ILE A 57 -6.69 20.34 -6.54
N ARG A 58 -7.74 20.93 -7.13
CA ARG A 58 -9.08 20.32 -7.16
C ARG A 58 -9.12 19.01 -7.95
N SER A 59 -8.36 18.95 -9.03
CA SER A 59 -8.22 17.77 -9.90
C SER A 59 -6.99 16.91 -9.58
N LEU A 60 -6.19 17.30 -8.58
CA LEU A 60 -4.97 16.57 -8.23
C LEU A 60 -5.33 15.23 -7.57
N VAL A 61 -4.99 14.14 -8.23
CA VAL A 61 -5.18 12.77 -7.72
C VAL A 61 -4.29 12.59 -6.49
N GLY A 62 -4.87 12.13 -5.40
CA GLY A 62 -4.15 11.98 -4.13
C GLY A 62 -4.17 13.25 -3.24
N ALA A 63 -4.72 14.38 -3.71
CA ALA A 63 -4.79 15.61 -2.90
C ALA A 63 -5.52 15.42 -1.57
N GLY A 64 -6.44 14.45 -1.48
CA GLY A 64 -7.17 14.11 -0.25
C GLY A 64 -6.36 13.33 0.78
N ALA A 65 -5.15 12.86 0.46
CA ALA A 65 -4.32 12.13 1.41
C ALA A 65 -4.08 12.93 2.69
N ALA A 66 -4.11 12.21 3.82
CA ALA A 66 -4.00 12.80 5.15
C ALA A 66 -4.98 13.97 5.40
N GLY A 67 -6.22 13.84 4.87
CA GLY A 67 -7.26 14.87 5.06
C GLY A 67 -7.01 16.18 4.31
N GLY A 68 -6.26 16.13 3.20
CA GLY A 68 -5.94 17.30 2.37
C GLY A 68 -4.54 17.88 2.62
N LEU A 69 -3.77 17.31 3.54
CA LEU A 69 -2.39 17.75 3.77
C LEU A 69 -1.54 17.63 2.52
N ALA A 70 -1.65 16.51 1.78
CA ALA A 70 -0.91 16.28 0.54
C ALA A 70 -1.17 17.39 -0.50
N GLY A 71 -2.44 17.68 -0.77
CA GLY A 71 -2.81 18.78 -1.68
C GLY A 71 -2.32 20.14 -1.20
N GLY A 72 -2.40 20.40 0.11
CA GLY A 72 -1.89 21.63 0.72
C GLY A 72 -0.38 21.83 0.50
N LEU A 73 0.42 20.77 0.71
CA LEU A 73 1.87 20.81 0.48
C LEU A 73 2.20 21.02 -1.00
N CYS A 74 1.47 20.40 -1.91
CA CYS A 74 1.64 20.63 -3.35
C CYS A 74 1.37 22.09 -3.71
N ALA A 75 0.28 22.68 -3.22
CA ALA A 75 -0.07 24.06 -3.54
C ALA A 75 0.87 25.10 -2.89
N MET A 76 1.30 24.86 -1.64
CA MET A 76 2.04 25.87 -0.87
C MET A 76 3.54 25.77 -1.07
N LEU A 77 4.08 24.57 -1.25
CA LEU A 77 5.52 24.32 -1.34
C LEU A 77 5.97 23.83 -2.71
N GLY A 78 5.05 23.67 -3.67
CA GLY A 78 5.36 23.05 -4.97
C GLY A 78 5.71 21.57 -4.85
N ALA A 79 5.28 20.89 -3.79
CA ALA A 79 5.61 19.48 -3.57
C ALA A 79 5.06 18.57 -4.67
N HIS A 80 5.76 17.47 -4.94
CA HIS A 80 5.34 16.44 -5.88
C HIS A 80 4.72 15.26 -5.13
N LEU A 81 3.61 14.69 -5.66
CA LEU A 81 3.07 13.43 -5.15
C LEU A 81 3.75 12.25 -5.84
N ALA A 82 4.22 11.30 -5.05
CA ALA A 82 4.82 10.07 -5.55
C ALA A 82 4.26 8.86 -4.80
N GLY A 83 4.23 7.71 -5.46
CA GLY A 83 3.86 6.44 -4.82
C GLY A 83 4.88 6.05 -3.76
N GLY A 84 4.41 5.71 -2.55
CA GLY A 84 5.31 5.41 -1.43
C GLY A 84 6.18 4.19 -1.70
N VAL A 85 5.58 3.10 -2.14
CA VAL A 85 6.29 1.85 -2.44
C VAL A 85 7.33 2.05 -3.55
N GLU A 86 6.93 2.64 -4.68
CA GLU A 86 7.79 2.90 -5.84
C GLU A 86 9.01 3.75 -5.44
N THR A 87 8.77 4.86 -4.73
CA THR A 87 9.84 5.75 -4.30
C THR A 87 10.81 5.07 -3.35
N LEU A 88 10.29 4.36 -2.34
CA LEU A 88 11.13 3.68 -1.35
C LEU A 88 11.98 2.55 -1.98
N LEU A 89 11.42 1.80 -2.93
CA LEU A 89 12.16 0.76 -3.64
C LEU A 89 13.27 1.36 -4.51
N CYS A 90 12.98 2.45 -5.22
CA CYS A 90 13.99 3.17 -6.01
C CYS A 90 15.12 3.72 -5.13
N GLU A 91 14.79 4.44 -4.06
CA GLU A 91 15.78 5.02 -3.14
C GLU A 91 16.64 3.96 -2.44
N ALA A 92 16.06 2.78 -2.13
CA ALA A 92 16.78 1.65 -1.56
C ALA A 92 17.68 0.91 -2.59
N GLY A 93 17.62 1.24 -3.88
CA GLY A 93 18.31 0.50 -4.93
C GLY A 93 17.82 -0.96 -5.03
N PHE A 94 16.54 -1.19 -4.74
CA PHE A 94 15.95 -2.51 -4.59
C PHE A 94 16.11 -3.40 -5.83
N ASP A 95 16.00 -2.86 -7.03
CA ASP A 95 16.11 -3.62 -8.28
C ASP A 95 17.47 -4.33 -8.38
N ALA A 96 18.56 -3.62 -8.03
CA ALA A 96 19.89 -4.20 -8.03
C ALA A 96 20.09 -5.27 -6.94
N LEU A 97 19.44 -5.10 -5.79
CA LEU A 97 19.45 -6.09 -4.70
C LEU A 97 18.63 -7.33 -5.08
N ALA A 98 17.47 -7.14 -5.69
CA ALA A 98 16.61 -8.23 -6.16
C ALA A 98 17.33 -9.11 -7.18
N LEU A 99 18.00 -8.51 -8.18
CA LEU A 99 18.78 -9.25 -9.20
C LEU A 99 19.89 -10.11 -8.62
N ARG A 100 20.40 -9.81 -7.43
CA ARG A 100 21.44 -10.57 -6.73
C ARG A 100 20.89 -11.55 -5.71
N SER A 101 19.58 -11.63 -5.58
CA SER A 101 18.90 -12.48 -4.61
C SER A 101 18.31 -13.71 -5.30
N SER A 102 18.34 -14.85 -4.61
CA SER A 102 17.67 -16.08 -5.08
C SER A 102 16.17 -16.06 -4.79
N LEU A 103 15.74 -15.25 -3.83
CA LEU A 103 14.36 -15.10 -3.40
C LEU A 103 14.14 -13.73 -2.78
N VAL A 104 13.02 -13.13 -3.08
CA VAL A 104 12.50 -11.95 -2.35
C VAL A 104 11.30 -12.37 -1.51
N VAL A 105 11.28 -11.96 -0.25
CA VAL A 105 10.16 -12.16 0.66
C VAL A 105 9.56 -10.81 1.00
N THR A 106 8.27 -10.66 0.77
CA THR A 106 7.51 -9.47 1.13
C THR A 106 6.36 -9.81 2.07
N GLY A 107 5.71 -8.81 2.64
CA GLY A 107 4.60 -9.03 3.55
C GLY A 107 3.57 -7.91 3.54
N GLU A 108 2.36 -8.26 3.96
CA GLU A 108 1.23 -7.34 4.08
C GLU A 108 0.31 -7.81 5.21
N GLY A 109 -0.38 -6.89 5.87
CA GLY A 109 -1.37 -7.26 6.88
C GLY A 109 -2.51 -8.09 6.32
N ARG A 110 -3.00 -7.72 5.12
CA ARG A 110 -4.08 -8.44 4.42
C ARG A 110 -3.93 -8.31 2.92
N ILE A 111 -4.00 -9.45 2.23
CA ILE A 111 -4.03 -9.52 0.77
C ILE A 111 -5.47 -9.85 0.30
N ASP A 112 -5.98 -9.06 -0.63
CA ASP A 112 -7.26 -9.19 -1.30
C ASP A 112 -7.17 -8.63 -2.74
N GLU A 113 -8.27 -8.64 -3.49
CA GLU A 113 -8.30 -8.10 -4.86
C GLU A 113 -7.89 -6.61 -4.95
N GLN A 114 -8.13 -5.83 -3.88
CA GLN A 114 -7.72 -4.42 -3.85
C GLN A 114 -6.19 -4.26 -3.69
N SER A 115 -5.51 -5.32 -3.24
CA SER A 115 -4.05 -5.31 -3.06
C SER A 115 -3.27 -5.19 -4.37
N MET A 116 -3.92 -5.43 -5.51
CA MET A 116 -3.36 -5.20 -6.85
C MET A 116 -3.25 -3.72 -7.24
N GLN A 117 -3.81 -2.81 -6.45
CA GLN A 117 -3.85 -1.38 -6.77
C GLN A 117 -2.71 -0.58 -6.10
N GLY A 118 -1.49 -1.12 -6.09
CA GLY A 118 -0.30 -0.39 -5.63
C GLY A 118 0.12 -0.67 -4.19
N LYS A 119 -0.36 -1.76 -3.56
CA LYS A 119 0.14 -2.22 -2.26
C LYS A 119 1.55 -2.83 -2.38
N VAL A 120 2.23 -2.92 -1.23
CA VAL A 120 3.64 -3.33 -1.14
C VAL A 120 3.96 -4.64 -1.89
N PRO A 121 3.23 -5.76 -1.75
CA PRO A 121 3.61 -7.00 -2.43
C PRO A 121 3.57 -6.90 -3.96
N TRP A 122 2.61 -6.17 -4.51
CA TRP A 122 2.50 -5.93 -5.94
C TRP A 122 3.67 -5.05 -6.45
N GLY A 123 3.98 -3.97 -5.73
CA GLY A 123 5.11 -3.09 -6.07
C GLY A 123 6.44 -3.83 -6.03
N VAL A 124 6.68 -4.63 -4.98
CA VAL A 124 7.88 -5.45 -4.83
C VAL A 124 8.01 -6.46 -5.98
N ALA A 125 6.93 -7.17 -6.34
CA ALA A 125 6.96 -8.12 -7.46
C ALA A 125 7.27 -7.44 -8.80
N LYS A 126 6.71 -6.26 -9.03
CA LYS A 126 6.97 -5.45 -10.24
C LYS A 126 8.44 -5.04 -10.36
N HIS A 127 9.08 -4.72 -9.25
CA HIS A 127 10.50 -4.34 -9.18
C HIS A 127 11.48 -5.54 -9.13
N ALA A 128 10.96 -6.77 -9.06
CA ALA A 128 11.76 -8.00 -9.07
C ALA A 128 11.33 -8.97 -10.19
N PRO A 129 11.29 -8.54 -11.48
CA PRO A 129 10.71 -9.36 -12.56
C PRO A 129 11.48 -10.63 -12.86
N HIS A 130 12.75 -10.71 -12.44
CA HIS A 130 13.65 -11.84 -12.68
C HIS A 130 13.98 -12.64 -11.44
N THR A 131 13.42 -12.26 -10.29
CA THR A 131 13.67 -12.92 -9.00
C THR A 131 12.36 -13.42 -8.43
N PRO A 132 12.25 -14.69 -8.01
CA PRO A 132 11.05 -15.20 -7.36
C PRO A 132 10.67 -14.36 -6.16
N VAL A 133 9.39 -13.97 -6.09
CA VAL A 133 8.85 -13.20 -4.97
C VAL A 133 7.75 -14.00 -4.30
N ILE A 134 7.84 -14.19 -2.99
CA ILE A 134 6.76 -14.73 -2.17
C ILE A 134 6.23 -13.67 -1.22
N ALA A 135 4.94 -13.74 -0.90
CA ALA A 135 4.33 -12.88 0.11
C ALA A 135 3.87 -13.69 1.32
N ILE A 136 4.08 -13.13 2.52
CA ILE A 136 3.49 -13.64 3.77
C ILE A 136 2.50 -12.58 4.24
N ALA A 137 1.20 -12.93 4.29
CA ALA A 137 0.13 -12.03 4.72
C ALA A 137 -0.45 -12.47 6.06
N GLY A 138 -0.88 -11.51 6.88
CA GLY A 138 -1.61 -11.80 8.11
C GLY A 138 -2.93 -12.51 7.84
N GLY A 139 -3.64 -12.12 6.76
CA GLY A 139 -4.82 -12.79 6.25
C GLY A 139 -4.93 -12.66 4.73
N VAL A 140 -5.62 -13.61 4.08
CA VAL A 140 -5.86 -13.62 2.64
C VAL A 140 -7.34 -13.76 2.37
N GLN A 141 -7.90 -12.89 1.53
CA GLN A 141 -9.29 -12.98 1.09
C GLN A 141 -9.32 -13.22 -0.42
N GLY A 142 -9.80 -14.39 -0.81
CA GLY A 142 -9.85 -14.85 -2.20
C GLY A 142 -8.99 -16.09 -2.44
N ASP A 143 -8.93 -16.52 -3.70
CA ASP A 143 -8.09 -17.65 -4.10
C ASP A 143 -6.61 -17.24 -4.17
N ARG A 144 -5.78 -17.88 -3.37
CA ARG A 144 -4.35 -17.54 -3.21
C ARG A 144 -3.56 -17.70 -4.49
N SER A 145 -3.88 -18.70 -5.29
CA SER A 145 -3.16 -18.99 -6.52
C SER A 145 -3.48 -17.95 -7.58
N THR A 146 -4.74 -17.56 -7.69
CA THR A 146 -5.20 -16.50 -8.59
C THR A 146 -4.58 -15.16 -8.20
N LEU A 147 -4.63 -14.80 -6.91
CA LEU A 147 -4.05 -13.55 -6.40
C LEU A 147 -2.53 -13.51 -6.61
N ALA A 148 -1.82 -14.60 -6.34
CA ALA A 148 -0.38 -14.67 -6.57
C ALA A 148 -0.04 -14.45 -8.05
N CYS A 149 -0.71 -15.14 -8.96
CA CYS A 149 -0.51 -14.99 -10.40
C CYS A 149 -0.75 -13.53 -10.85
N GLN A 150 -1.85 -12.93 -10.44
CA GLN A 150 -2.20 -11.56 -10.81
C GLN A 150 -1.22 -10.51 -10.25
N MET A 151 -0.61 -10.79 -9.10
CA MET A 151 0.36 -9.89 -8.45
C MET A 151 1.80 -10.14 -8.92
N GLY A 152 2.06 -11.15 -9.76
CA GLY A 152 3.42 -11.54 -10.15
C GLY A 152 4.21 -12.23 -9.03
N LEU A 153 3.52 -12.84 -8.07
CA LEU A 153 4.11 -13.59 -6.95
C LEU A 153 4.16 -15.08 -7.29
N VAL A 154 5.21 -15.75 -6.84
CA VAL A 154 5.29 -17.22 -6.94
C VAL A 154 4.27 -17.88 -6.01
N ARG A 155 4.13 -17.36 -4.79
CA ARG A 155 3.21 -17.90 -3.78
C ARG A 155 2.84 -16.89 -2.71
N ILE A 156 1.62 -17.04 -2.18
CA ILE A 156 1.15 -16.29 -1.02
C ILE A 156 0.95 -17.27 0.16
N TYR A 157 1.57 -16.94 1.28
CA TYR A 157 1.40 -17.65 2.55
C TYR A 157 0.55 -16.82 3.50
N GLU A 158 -0.33 -17.48 4.26
CA GLU A 158 -1.13 -16.81 5.28
C GLU A 158 -0.60 -17.17 6.67
N ALA A 159 -0.20 -16.13 7.42
CA ALA A 159 0.34 -16.30 8.76
C ALA A 159 -0.73 -16.85 9.72
N ASN A 160 -1.97 -16.40 9.59
CA ASN A 160 -3.09 -16.96 10.37
C ASN A 160 -3.58 -18.31 9.80
N TYR A 161 -2.65 -19.22 9.54
CA TYR A 161 -2.94 -20.56 8.97
C TYR A 161 -3.82 -21.43 9.88
N ARG A 162 -3.86 -21.14 11.18
CA ARG A 162 -4.71 -21.81 12.17
C ARG A 162 -6.11 -21.22 12.25
N GLN A 163 -6.41 -20.18 11.44
CA GLN A 163 -7.70 -19.48 11.42
C GLN A 163 -8.14 -18.99 12.81
N ARG A 164 -7.19 -18.44 13.57
CA ARG A 164 -7.45 -17.89 14.90
C ARG A 164 -8.44 -16.72 14.81
N PRO A 165 -9.32 -16.58 15.80
CA PRO A 165 -10.22 -15.45 15.87
C PRO A 165 -9.45 -14.13 16.08
N PRO A 166 -10.00 -12.98 15.66
CA PRO A 166 -9.30 -11.68 15.68
C PRO A 166 -8.69 -11.30 17.03
N HIS A 167 -9.34 -11.64 18.14
CA HIS A 167 -8.86 -11.31 19.49
C HIS A 167 -7.64 -12.13 19.93
N GLU A 168 -7.33 -13.24 19.26
CA GLU A 168 -6.18 -14.09 19.54
C GLU A 168 -5.00 -13.81 18.61
N ILE A 169 -5.22 -13.26 17.42
CA ILE A 169 -4.19 -13.06 16.41
C ILE A 169 -3.00 -12.29 16.99
N GLY A 170 -3.24 -11.18 17.70
CA GLY A 170 -2.17 -10.36 18.29
C GLY A 170 -1.28 -11.12 19.28
N ARG A 171 -1.84 -12.10 20.00
CA ARG A 171 -1.11 -12.91 20.99
C ARG A 171 -0.15 -13.91 20.32
N TYR A 172 -0.53 -14.45 19.17
CA TYR A 172 0.19 -15.56 18.53
C TYR A 172 0.84 -15.17 17.20
N CYS A 173 0.71 -13.92 16.76
CA CYS A 173 1.18 -13.46 15.44
C CYS A 173 2.67 -13.76 15.20
N ARG A 174 3.51 -13.63 16.22
CA ARG A 174 4.94 -13.91 16.12
C ARG A 174 5.19 -15.40 15.86
N GLU A 175 4.60 -16.27 16.68
CA GLU A 175 4.74 -17.74 16.55
C GLU A 175 4.25 -18.24 15.20
N ASP A 176 3.06 -17.76 14.79
CA ASP A 176 2.45 -18.15 13.53
C ASP A 176 3.27 -17.63 12.34
N LEU A 177 3.83 -16.42 12.43
CA LEU A 177 4.72 -15.85 11.40
C LEU A 177 6.03 -16.64 11.29
N GLU A 178 6.68 -16.95 12.41
CA GLU A 178 7.91 -17.75 12.43
C GLU A 178 7.68 -19.13 11.80
N TYR A 179 6.59 -19.81 12.15
CA TYR A 179 6.23 -21.09 11.56
C TYR A 179 6.06 -21.01 10.05
N ILE A 180 5.29 -20.02 9.56
CA ILE A 180 5.03 -19.86 8.13
C ILE A 180 6.30 -19.45 7.37
N ALA A 181 7.15 -18.62 7.95
CA ALA A 181 8.42 -18.23 7.32
C ALA A 181 9.34 -19.44 7.12
N VAL A 182 9.46 -20.29 8.13
CA VAL A 182 10.23 -21.56 8.05
C VAL A 182 9.63 -22.49 6.98
N ARG A 183 8.32 -22.63 6.94
CA ARG A 183 7.62 -23.43 5.94
C ARG A 183 7.87 -22.91 4.53
N ALA A 184 7.71 -21.61 4.31
CA ALA A 184 7.92 -20.95 3.01
C ALA A 184 9.37 -21.17 2.51
N ALA A 185 10.36 -21.02 3.39
CA ALA A 185 11.76 -21.25 3.05
C ALA A 185 12.04 -22.71 2.66
N LYS A 186 11.49 -23.68 3.41
CA LYS A 186 11.64 -25.10 3.10
C LYS A 186 11.01 -25.48 1.76
N GLU A 187 9.78 -25.03 1.49
CA GLU A 187 9.09 -25.31 0.24
C GLU A 187 9.86 -24.70 -0.95
N PHE A 188 10.36 -23.45 -0.82
CA PHE A 188 11.17 -22.84 -1.86
C PHE A 188 12.45 -23.62 -2.16
N LEU A 189 13.16 -24.07 -1.13
CA LEU A 189 14.38 -24.87 -1.31
C LEU A 189 14.11 -26.25 -1.94
N GLN A 190 12.94 -26.84 -1.70
CA GLN A 190 12.52 -28.09 -2.37
C GLN A 190 12.22 -27.85 -3.84
N ASP A 191 11.49 -26.79 -4.17
CA ASP A 191 11.17 -26.41 -5.56
C ASP A 191 12.45 -26.12 -6.37
N CYS A 192 13.45 -25.45 -5.76
CA CYS A 192 14.75 -25.23 -6.41
C CYS A 192 15.51 -26.53 -6.72
N LYS A 193 15.46 -27.52 -5.84
CA LYS A 193 16.10 -28.83 -6.08
C LYS A 193 15.41 -29.61 -7.19
N ALA A 194 14.07 -29.62 -7.18
CA ALA A 194 13.29 -30.31 -8.21
C ALA A 194 13.43 -29.68 -9.61
N SER A 195 13.89 -28.42 -9.71
CA SER A 195 14.12 -27.72 -10.99
C SER A 195 15.56 -27.90 -11.50
N ALA A 196 16.45 -28.49 -10.70
CA ALA A 196 17.86 -28.73 -11.03
C ALA A 196 18.15 -30.16 -11.49
N ASP A 197 17.21 -31.07 -11.26
CA ASP A 197 17.19 -32.45 -11.74
C ASP A 197 16.40 -32.55 -13.08
#